data_2e7698ab84c8022a9cbb56e72c0cbac6
#
_entry.id   2e7698ab84c8022a9cbb56e72c0cbac6
#
_cell.length_a   1.000
_cell.length_b   1.000
_cell.length_c   1.000
_cell.angle_alpha   90.00
_cell.angle_beta   90.00
_cell.angle_gamma   90.00
#
_symmetry.space_group_name_H-M   'P 1'
#
loop_
_entity.id
_entity.type
_entity.pdbx_description
1 polymer ?
#
loop_
_entity_poly.entity_id
_entity_poly.type
_entity_poly.pdbx_seq_one_letter_code
_entity_poly.pdbx_strand_id
1 'polypeptide(L)'
;MAVSRALVKYYLYKATEAVEFYRPIMYLYFLSQGLSFTHIVVLEALYNATTVLGEVPTGYVGDRIGRRNSLLVGTALITATLVGIAVASSFLVFAVLFVCWSLGYNFRSGTEDAWVYETLSDVNETDAFTRVRGRGQSIALTAGVCASLVGGYLGGVDLAYPFLAAALFTALGLVVIATLDEPETYRQSGADEMGVREALDVVRDAIDQRRLRAFIVYYFVLFSAVTYLVFIFLQPVFESVLIDLDPDLQLSIPLVSSADGFTIAVTAANVEVLLGGYYAAISLVSAVVSYRIGAIRDRVGLYRWFVWVPLIVGGLLLAMVIVPPIAFLALFVGWAVVEPTRVLAGQYVNDRVETLGRATVLSAMAMVSALTVIPFQLGSGVLSDAVSPLVALSAAGGLLVVGSIAIRLWEPPVEELTTATRSSRQ
;
A
#
# COMPACT_ATOMS: atom_id res chain seq x y z
N MET A 1 -33.77 9.24 -4.47
CA MET A 1 -33.05 10.55 -4.53
C MET A 1 -32.05 10.75 -3.38
N ALA A 2 -32.38 10.39 -2.12
CA ALA A 2 -31.44 10.56 -0.98
C ALA A 2 -30.17 9.70 -1.12
N VAL A 3 -30.29 8.41 -1.42
CA VAL A 3 -29.14 7.50 -1.63
C VAL A 3 -28.24 7.96 -2.76
N SER A 4 -28.83 8.44 -3.88
CA SER A 4 -28.03 8.99 -4.97
C SER A 4 -27.15 10.17 -4.53
N ARG A 5 -27.62 11.02 -3.61
CA ARG A 5 -26.83 12.14 -3.05
C ARG A 5 -25.75 11.64 -2.10
N ALA A 6 -26.04 10.66 -1.24
CA ALA A 6 -25.06 10.07 -0.34
C ALA A 6 -23.90 9.40 -1.12
N LEU A 7 -24.23 8.65 -2.18
CA LEU A 7 -23.22 8.03 -3.06
C LEU A 7 -22.36 9.06 -3.82
N VAL A 8 -22.95 10.18 -4.27
CA VAL A 8 -22.17 11.25 -4.90
C VAL A 8 -21.19 11.85 -3.90
N LYS A 9 -21.61 12.12 -2.65
CA LYS A 9 -20.73 12.60 -1.59
C LYS A 9 -19.62 11.60 -1.29
N TYR A 10 -19.95 10.30 -1.24
CA TYR A 10 -18.94 9.24 -1.08
C TYR A 10 -17.91 9.26 -2.21
N TYR A 11 -18.32 9.37 -3.46
CA TYR A 11 -17.39 9.44 -4.60
C TYR A 11 -16.55 10.73 -4.58
N LEU A 12 -17.11 11.86 -4.15
CA LEU A 12 -16.34 13.09 -3.93
C LEU A 12 -15.29 12.90 -2.83
N TYR A 13 -15.68 12.26 -1.71
CA TYR A 13 -14.74 11.92 -0.66
C TYR A 13 -13.59 11.02 -1.18
N LYS A 14 -13.91 9.97 -1.97
CA LYS A 14 -12.89 9.12 -2.59
C LYS A 14 -11.93 9.89 -3.51
N ALA A 15 -12.40 10.90 -4.20
CA ALA A 15 -11.56 11.76 -5.04
C ALA A 15 -10.60 12.63 -4.20
N THR A 16 -10.87 12.85 -2.90
CA THR A 16 -10.00 13.61 -2.00
C THR A 16 -8.96 12.75 -1.27
N GLU A 17 -8.90 11.45 -1.52
CA GLU A 17 -7.85 10.58 -0.99
C GLU A 17 -6.52 10.86 -1.69
N ALA A 18 -5.76 11.77 -1.10
CA ALA A 18 -4.65 12.48 -1.75
C ALA A 18 -3.26 11.89 -1.45
N VAL A 19 -3.17 10.62 -1.11
CA VAL A 19 -1.91 9.94 -0.75
C VAL A 19 -0.84 10.08 -1.84
N GLU A 20 -1.25 10.01 -3.09
CA GLU A 20 -0.32 9.99 -4.22
C GLU A 20 0.38 11.34 -4.50
N PHE A 21 -0.02 12.45 -3.88
CA PHE A 21 0.73 13.70 -3.99
C PHE A 21 2.14 13.59 -3.39
N TYR A 22 2.28 13.09 -2.17
CA TYR A 22 3.57 12.99 -1.47
C TYR A 22 4.28 11.65 -1.69
N ARG A 23 3.55 10.61 -2.05
CA ARG A 23 4.11 9.26 -2.19
C ARG A 23 5.35 9.21 -3.11
N PRO A 24 5.39 9.88 -4.27
CA PRO A 24 6.55 9.83 -5.16
C PRO A 24 7.83 10.42 -4.58
N ILE A 25 7.73 11.28 -3.53
CA ILE A 25 8.88 12.04 -3.01
C ILE A 25 9.10 11.89 -1.50
N MET A 26 8.27 11.11 -0.82
CA MET A 26 8.19 11.08 0.63
C MET A 26 9.54 10.76 1.29
N TYR A 27 10.25 9.74 0.81
CA TYR A 27 11.51 9.33 1.41
C TYR A 27 12.66 10.27 1.03
N LEU A 28 12.65 10.86 -0.15
CA LEU A 28 13.58 11.94 -0.52
C LEU A 28 13.40 13.16 0.39
N TYR A 29 12.15 13.51 0.71
CA TYR A 29 11.86 14.57 1.68
C TYR A 29 12.49 14.26 3.05
N PHE A 30 12.30 13.05 3.59
CA PHE A 30 12.89 12.72 4.90
C PHE A 30 14.41 12.73 4.87
N LEU A 31 15.04 12.25 3.81
CA LEU A 31 16.49 12.33 3.62
C LEU A 31 16.95 13.81 3.55
N SER A 32 16.23 14.69 2.86
CA SER A 32 16.54 16.13 2.80
C SER A 32 16.42 16.82 4.17
N GLN A 33 15.59 16.29 5.07
CA GLN A 33 15.49 16.75 6.47
C GLN A 33 16.61 16.19 7.36
N GLY A 34 17.61 15.49 6.78
CA GLY A 34 18.75 14.94 7.51
C GLY A 34 18.48 13.63 8.25
N LEU A 35 17.37 12.95 7.97
CA LEU A 35 17.12 11.61 8.50
C LEU A 35 17.99 10.58 7.75
N SER A 36 18.57 9.63 8.51
CA SER A 36 19.24 8.46 7.92
C SER A 36 18.22 7.41 7.49
N PHE A 37 18.63 6.41 6.71
CA PHE A 37 17.78 5.27 6.35
C PHE A 37 17.28 4.51 7.57
N THR A 38 18.13 4.36 8.61
CA THR A 38 17.70 3.77 9.89
C THR A 38 16.58 4.59 10.53
N HIS A 39 16.65 5.92 10.54
CA HIS A 39 15.56 6.75 11.04
C HIS A 39 14.27 6.52 10.27
N ILE A 40 14.32 6.49 8.94
CA ILE A 40 13.16 6.29 8.08
C ILE A 40 12.49 4.94 8.35
N VAL A 41 13.26 3.84 8.42
CA VAL A 41 12.68 2.52 8.67
C VAL A 41 12.15 2.37 10.10
N VAL A 42 12.70 3.11 11.07
CA VAL A 42 12.13 3.17 12.43
C VAL A 42 10.77 3.89 12.42
N LEU A 43 10.62 4.99 11.65
CA LEU A 43 9.31 5.64 11.48
C LEU A 43 8.28 4.68 10.88
N GLU A 44 8.64 3.95 9.84
CA GLU A 44 7.79 2.93 9.22
C GLU A 44 7.46 1.77 10.18
N ALA A 45 8.43 1.33 10.99
CA ALA A 45 8.20 0.32 12.02
C ALA A 45 7.23 0.82 13.11
N LEU A 46 7.35 2.08 13.53
CA LEU A 46 6.40 2.72 14.45
C LEU A 46 4.99 2.81 13.84
N TYR A 47 4.90 3.17 12.56
CA TYR A 47 3.63 3.19 11.83
C TYR A 47 2.97 1.80 11.84
N ASN A 48 3.71 0.75 11.45
CA ASN A 48 3.22 -0.63 11.40
C ASN A 48 2.82 -1.16 12.79
N ALA A 49 3.65 -0.91 13.80
CA ALA A 49 3.35 -1.29 15.19
C ALA A 49 2.08 -0.57 15.70
N THR A 50 1.96 0.73 15.41
CA THR A 50 0.77 1.52 15.80
C THR A 50 -0.47 1.06 15.05
N THR A 51 -0.36 0.69 13.78
CA THR A 51 -1.49 0.12 13.01
C THR A 51 -2.04 -1.11 13.71
N VAL A 52 -1.18 -2.07 14.08
CA VAL A 52 -1.60 -3.32 14.74
C VAL A 52 -2.15 -3.07 16.14
N LEU A 53 -1.46 -2.26 16.96
CA LEU A 53 -1.88 -1.98 18.34
C LEU A 53 -3.09 -1.05 18.42
N GLY A 54 -3.23 -0.16 17.45
CA GLY A 54 -4.28 0.85 17.39
C GLY A 54 -5.60 0.35 16.80
N GLU A 55 -5.60 -0.75 16.02
CA GLU A 55 -6.79 -1.23 15.30
C GLU A 55 -7.97 -1.47 16.26
N VAL A 56 -7.77 -2.22 17.32
CA VAL A 56 -8.81 -2.51 18.32
C VAL A 56 -9.27 -1.27 19.08
N PRO A 57 -8.38 -0.43 19.66
CA PRO A 57 -8.83 0.78 20.36
C PRO A 57 -9.57 1.77 19.45
N THR A 58 -9.10 1.99 18.23
CA THR A 58 -9.75 2.95 17.32
C THR A 58 -11.08 2.43 16.79
N GLY A 59 -11.19 1.12 16.52
CA GLY A 59 -12.45 0.48 16.17
C GLY A 59 -13.49 0.65 17.28
N TYR A 60 -13.11 0.31 18.51
CA TYR A 60 -14.00 0.46 19.67
C TYR A 60 -14.47 1.91 19.89
N VAL A 61 -13.56 2.89 19.74
CA VAL A 61 -13.97 4.31 19.83
C VAL A 61 -14.83 4.69 18.63
N GLY A 62 -14.47 4.25 17.42
CA GLY A 62 -15.20 4.50 16.18
C GLY A 62 -16.65 4.01 16.25
N ASP A 63 -16.86 2.81 16.80
CA ASP A 63 -18.18 2.22 17.00
C ASP A 63 -19.03 2.98 18.05
N ARG A 64 -18.43 3.78 18.91
CA ARG A 64 -19.15 4.59 19.90
C ARG A 64 -19.50 5.98 19.40
N ILE A 65 -18.60 6.59 18.62
CA ILE A 65 -18.80 7.96 18.14
C ILE A 65 -19.59 8.03 16.82
N GLY A 66 -19.77 6.89 16.14
CA GLY A 66 -20.47 6.79 14.86
C GLY A 66 -19.55 6.79 13.64
N ARG A 67 -20.04 6.25 12.53
CA ARG A 67 -19.25 6.07 11.28
C ARG A 67 -18.73 7.40 10.74
N ARG A 68 -19.62 8.39 10.62
CA ARG A 68 -19.26 9.74 10.15
C ARG A 68 -18.21 10.40 11.04
N ASN A 69 -18.40 10.35 12.36
CA ASN A 69 -17.47 11.01 13.28
C ASN A 69 -16.12 10.29 13.31
N SER A 70 -16.09 8.96 13.19
CA SER A 70 -14.85 8.19 13.06
C SER A 70 -14.08 8.61 11.81
N LEU A 71 -14.74 8.72 10.64
CA LEU A 71 -14.14 9.25 9.42
C LEU A 71 -13.63 10.68 9.58
N LEU A 72 -14.37 11.55 10.29
CA LEU A 72 -13.94 12.93 10.57
C LEU A 72 -12.67 12.96 11.43
N VAL A 73 -12.63 12.20 12.53
CA VAL A 73 -11.46 12.13 13.42
C VAL A 73 -10.26 11.60 12.66
N GLY A 74 -10.41 10.48 11.95
CA GLY A 74 -9.32 9.89 11.16
C GLY A 74 -8.78 10.85 10.09
N THR A 75 -9.67 11.48 9.33
CA THR A 75 -9.29 12.42 8.27
C THR A 75 -8.66 13.72 8.84
N ALA A 76 -9.14 14.21 9.99
CA ALA A 76 -8.56 15.36 10.67
C ALA A 76 -7.14 15.06 11.19
N LEU A 77 -6.92 13.87 11.78
CA LEU A 77 -5.59 13.41 12.20
C LEU A 77 -4.64 13.33 11.03
N ILE A 78 -5.05 12.74 9.89
CA ILE A 78 -4.23 12.65 8.68
C ILE A 78 -3.91 14.04 8.16
N THR A 79 -4.88 14.95 8.06
CA THR A 79 -4.68 16.33 7.62
C THR A 79 -3.66 17.05 8.51
N ALA A 80 -3.84 16.99 9.82
CA ALA A 80 -2.92 17.63 10.78
C ALA A 80 -1.50 17.03 10.68
N THR A 81 -1.41 15.72 10.51
CA THR A 81 -0.14 15.02 10.33
C THR A 81 0.58 15.47 9.06
N LEU A 82 -0.12 15.57 7.93
CA LEU A 82 0.48 16.00 6.65
C LEU A 82 1.02 17.45 6.74
N VAL A 83 0.26 18.35 7.38
CA VAL A 83 0.75 19.71 7.67
C VAL A 83 1.95 19.65 8.62
N GLY A 84 1.87 18.84 9.68
CA GLY A 84 2.96 18.65 10.63
C GLY A 84 4.24 18.14 9.98
N ILE A 85 4.14 17.14 9.09
CA ILE A 85 5.28 16.61 8.33
C ILE A 85 5.92 17.71 7.48
N ALA A 86 5.13 18.51 6.77
CA ALA A 86 5.64 19.57 5.90
C ALA A 86 6.47 20.64 6.63
N VAL A 87 6.30 20.80 7.94
CA VAL A 87 7.02 21.83 8.74
C VAL A 87 7.97 21.23 9.79
N ALA A 88 7.96 19.91 9.96
CA ALA A 88 8.81 19.22 10.93
C ALA A 88 10.26 19.12 10.44
N SER A 89 11.21 19.14 11.38
CA SER A 89 12.64 19.02 11.09
C SER A 89 13.37 18.08 12.06
N SER A 90 12.67 17.48 13.02
CA SER A 90 13.32 16.58 13.98
C SER A 90 12.72 15.17 13.96
N PHE A 91 13.57 14.16 14.13
CA PHE A 91 13.16 12.75 14.16
C PHE A 91 12.04 12.48 15.18
N LEU A 92 12.13 13.06 16.38
CA LEU A 92 11.12 12.82 17.42
C LEU A 92 9.74 13.37 17.01
N VAL A 93 9.69 14.52 16.36
CA VAL A 93 8.43 15.09 15.84
C VAL A 93 7.88 14.20 14.75
N PHE A 94 8.71 13.75 13.81
CA PHE A 94 8.28 12.77 12.80
C PHE A 94 7.76 11.48 13.41
N ALA A 95 8.42 10.96 14.46
CA ALA A 95 7.95 9.74 15.14
C ALA A 95 6.54 9.90 15.73
N VAL A 96 6.26 11.03 16.40
CA VAL A 96 4.91 11.34 16.91
C VAL A 96 3.91 11.48 15.77
N LEU A 97 4.29 12.16 14.68
CA LEU A 97 3.43 12.33 13.51
C LEU A 97 3.11 11.00 12.82
N PHE A 98 4.06 10.07 12.71
CA PHE A 98 3.81 8.73 12.16
C PHE A 98 2.84 7.90 13.01
N VAL A 99 2.93 8.01 14.34
CA VAL A 99 1.94 7.41 15.25
C VAL A 99 0.54 8.03 15.00
N CYS A 100 0.45 9.35 14.96
CA CYS A 100 -0.82 10.05 14.68
C CYS A 100 -1.37 9.67 13.29
N TRP A 101 -0.49 9.53 12.31
CA TRP A 101 -0.83 9.14 10.95
C TRP A 101 -1.46 7.76 10.89
N SER A 102 -0.81 6.78 11.52
CA SER A 102 -1.32 5.41 11.64
C SER A 102 -2.68 5.37 12.35
N LEU A 103 -2.83 6.06 13.48
CA LEU A 103 -4.12 6.15 14.18
C LEU A 103 -5.21 6.78 13.30
N GLY A 104 -4.86 7.81 12.51
CA GLY A 104 -5.79 8.43 11.57
C GLY A 104 -6.31 7.42 10.52
N TYR A 105 -5.42 6.59 9.98
CA TYR A 105 -5.81 5.51 9.05
C TYR A 105 -6.64 4.43 9.75
N ASN A 106 -6.31 4.06 10.99
CA ASN A 106 -7.08 3.06 11.75
C ASN A 106 -8.53 3.52 11.98
N PHE A 107 -8.77 4.81 12.31
CA PHE A 107 -10.13 5.35 12.43
C PHE A 107 -10.92 5.29 11.13
N ARG A 108 -10.25 5.31 9.97
CA ARG A 108 -10.90 5.20 8.65
C ARG A 108 -11.05 3.75 8.21
N SER A 109 -10.13 2.88 8.61
CA SER A 109 -10.10 1.47 8.23
C SER A 109 -11.39 0.76 8.67
N GLY A 110 -12.02 0.04 7.74
CA GLY A 110 -13.30 -0.62 7.98
C GLY A 110 -14.51 0.32 8.11
N THR A 111 -14.36 1.52 8.69
CA THR A 111 -15.44 2.48 8.91
C THR A 111 -16.07 2.96 7.59
N GLU A 112 -15.24 3.17 6.56
CA GLU A 112 -15.70 3.58 5.23
C GLU A 112 -16.58 2.49 4.59
N ASP A 113 -16.12 1.25 4.60
CA ASP A 113 -16.86 0.11 4.04
C ASP A 113 -18.16 -0.13 4.82
N ALA A 114 -18.11 0.00 6.15
CA ALA A 114 -19.30 -0.10 7.01
C ALA A 114 -20.32 1.00 6.70
N TRP A 115 -19.87 2.26 6.57
CA TRP A 115 -20.75 3.38 6.22
C TRP A 115 -21.46 3.16 4.88
N VAL A 116 -20.72 2.72 3.85
CA VAL A 116 -21.32 2.41 2.53
C VAL A 116 -22.34 1.29 2.64
N TYR A 117 -22.00 0.21 3.34
CA TYR A 117 -22.87 -0.96 3.48
C TYR A 117 -24.16 -0.60 4.23
N GLU A 118 -24.05 0.09 5.37
CA GLU A 118 -25.18 0.51 6.20
C GLU A 118 -26.06 1.51 5.44
N THR A 119 -25.49 2.49 4.71
CA THR A 119 -26.24 3.43 3.86
C THR A 119 -27.04 2.73 2.77
N LEU A 120 -26.49 1.67 2.16
CA LEU A 120 -27.20 0.87 1.18
C LEU A 120 -28.26 -0.03 1.83
N SER A 121 -28.01 -0.50 3.05
CA SER A 121 -28.97 -1.30 3.84
C SER A 121 -30.21 -0.51 4.19
N ASP A 122 -30.09 0.77 4.54
CA ASP A 122 -31.21 1.68 4.84
C ASP A 122 -32.24 1.75 3.70
N VAL A 123 -31.85 1.41 2.48
CA VAL A 123 -32.72 1.44 1.29
C VAL A 123 -32.91 0.08 0.63
N ASN A 124 -32.45 -1.00 1.28
CA ASN A 124 -32.51 -2.38 0.79
C ASN A 124 -31.74 -2.59 -0.55
N GLU A 125 -30.63 -1.87 -0.79
CA GLU A 125 -29.80 -1.97 -1.98
C GLU A 125 -28.40 -2.58 -1.67
N THR A 126 -28.26 -3.45 -0.68
CA THR A 126 -26.98 -4.06 -0.28
C THR A 126 -26.27 -4.80 -1.40
N ASP A 127 -27.00 -5.34 -2.39
CA ASP A 127 -26.45 -5.98 -3.58
C ASP A 127 -25.59 -5.02 -4.43
N ALA A 128 -25.79 -3.70 -4.28
CA ALA A 128 -25.00 -2.69 -4.96
C ALA A 128 -23.64 -2.41 -4.30
N PHE A 129 -23.36 -2.93 -3.09
CA PHE A 129 -22.17 -2.63 -2.30
C PHE A 129 -20.87 -2.82 -3.10
N THR A 130 -20.66 -4.00 -3.68
CA THR A 130 -19.44 -4.29 -4.45
C THR A 130 -19.25 -3.32 -5.62
N ARG A 131 -20.33 -2.95 -6.29
CA ARG A 131 -20.30 -2.01 -7.42
C ARG A 131 -19.97 -0.58 -6.95
N VAL A 132 -20.60 -0.12 -5.87
CA VAL A 132 -20.36 1.22 -5.29
C VAL A 132 -18.92 1.35 -4.80
N ARG A 133 -18.45 0.37 -4.04
CA ARG A 133 -17.08 0.30 -3.54
C ARG A 133 -16.07 0.27 -4.70
N GLY A 134 -16.31 -0.56 -5.72
CA GLY A 134 -15.44 -0.65 -6.89
C GLY A 134 -15.36 0.66 -7.69
N ARG A 135 -16.48 1.39 -7.83
CA ARG A 135 -16.48 2.72 -8.47
C ARG A 135 -15.73 3.75 -7.62
N GLY A 136 -15.93 3.76 -6.30
CA GLY A 136 -15.18 4.62 -5.39
C GLY A 136 -13.68 4.39 -5.51
N GLN A 137 -13.24 3.13 -5.51
CA GLN A 137 -11.83 2.77 -5.67
C GLN A 137 -11.27 3.21 -7.04
N SER A 138 -12.05 3.08 -8.11
CA SER A 138 -11.63 3.55 -9.45
C SER A 138 -11.44 5.06 -9.50
N ILE A 139 -12.31 5.83 -8.81
CA ILE A 139 -12.18 7.29 -8.69
C ILE A 139 -10.91 7.64 -7.91
N ALA A 140 -10.66 6.99 -6.76
CA ALA A 140 -9.46 7.22 -5.97
C ALA A 140 -8.17 6.93 -6.77
N LEU A 141 -8.12 5.80 -7.51
CA LEU A 141 -6.98 5.45 -8.36
C LEU A 141 -6.76 6.46 -9.50
N THR A 142 -7.84 6.91 -10.14
CA THR A 142 -7.73 7.92 -11.22
C THR A 142 -7.24 9.27 -10.67
N ALA A 143 -7.79 9.69 -9.53
CA ALA A 143 -7.30 10.89 -8.83
C ALA A 143 -5.84 10.73 -8.41
N GLY A 144 -5.45 9.52 -7.96
CA GLY A 144 -4.08 9.19 -7.58
C GLY A 144 -3.08 9.34 -8.72
N VAL A 145 -3.42 8.92 -9.94
CA VAL A 145 -2.54 9.10 -11.10
C VAL A 145 -2.28 10.60 -11.36
N CYS A 146 -3.32 11.42 -11.34
CA CYS A 146 -3.18 12.87 -11.46
C CYS A 146 -2.37 13.47 -10.31
N ALA A 147 -2.64 13.00 -9.07
CA ALA A 147 -1.95 13.46 -7.89
C ALA A 147 -0.46 13.12 -7.91
N SER A 148 -0.06 11.94 -8.41
CA SER A 148 1.36 11.56 -8.58
C SER A 148 2.11 12.50 -9.51
N LEU A 149 1.50 12.84 -10.66
CA LEU A 149 2.12 13.75 -11.62
C LEU A 149 2.26 15.16 -11.05
N VAL A 150 1.20 15.69 -10.43
CA VAL A 150 1.23 17.01 -9.78
C VAL A 150 2.18 17.00 -8.58
N GLY A 151 2.18 15.94 -7.80
CA GLY A 151 3.06 15.77 -6.64
C GLY A 151 4.54 15.76 -7.03
N GLY A 152 4.90 15.02 -8.09
CA GLY A 152 6.25 15.05 -8.62
C GLY A 152 6.67 16.44 -9.09
N TYR A 153 5.79 17.18 -9.80
CA TYR A 153 6.07 18.56 -10.19
C TYR A 153 6.24 19.50 -9.00
N LEU A 154 5.35 19.41 -8.00
CA LEU A 154 5.43 20.20 -6.78
C LEU A 154 6.70 19.87 -5.98
N GLY A 155 7.09 18.60 -5.92
CA GLY A 155 8.32 18.14 -5.27
C GLY A 155 9.57 18.73 -5.91
N GLY A 156 9.59 18.89 -7.23
CA GLY A 156 10.67 19.56 -7.95
C GLY A 156 10.76 21.08 -7.66
N VAL A 157 9.71 21.70 -7.11
CA VAL A 157 9.74 23.08 -6.63
C VAL A 157 10.19 23.16 -5.17
N ASP A 158 9.53 22.37 -4.31
CA ASP A 158 9.85 22.19 -2.90
C ASP A 158 9.28 20.87 -2.41
N LEU A 159 10.11 20.03 -1.76
CA LEU A 159 9.73 18.71 -1.29
C LEU A 159 8.63 18.72 -0.22
N ALA A 160 8.36 19.85 0.45
CA ALA A 160 7.25 19.99 1.39
C ALA A 160 5.89 20.25 0.70
N TYR A 161 5.90 20.83 -0.51
CA TYR A 161 4.65 21.22 -1.20
C TYR A 161 3.71 20.03 -1.50
N PRO A 162 4.18 18.85 -1.90
CA PRO A 162 3.31 17.68 -2.08
C PRO A 162 2.55 17.29 -0.80
N PHE A 163 3.16 17.43 0.38
CA PHE A 163 2.48 17.19 1.67
C PHE A 163 1.42 18.25 1.94
N LEU A 164 1.69 19.52 1.64
CA LEU A 164 0.71 20.60 1.80
C LEU A 164 -0.47 20.45 0.81
N ALA A 165 -0.18 20.04 -0.43
CA ALA A 165 -1.23 19.73 -1.41
C ALA A 165 -2.10 18.55 -0.93
N ALA A 166 -1.48 17.48 -0.45
CA ALA A 166 -2.19 16.35 0.11
C ALA A 166 -3.04 16.77 1.33
N ALA A 167 -2.50 17.61 2.22
CA ALA A 167 -3.23 18.14 3.38
C ALA A 167 -4.44 18.96 2.95
N LEU A 168 -4.31 19.79 1.92
CA LEU A 168 -5.43 20.57 1.37
C LEU A 168 -6.54 19.68 0.83
N PHE A 169 -6.19 18.69 -0.01
CA PHE A 169 -7.17 17.76 -0.57
C PHE A 169 -7.83 16.90 0.52
N THR A 170 -7.04 16.41 1.50
CA THR A 170 -7.59 15.67 2.64
C THR A 170 -8.51 16.55 3.50
N ALA A 171 -8.18 17.84 3.68
CA ALA A 171 -9.05 18.81 4.35
C ALA A 171 -10.35 19.06 3.60
N LEU A 172 -10.34 19.09 2.26
CA LEU A 172 -11.58 19.11 1.46
C LEU A 172 -12.42 17.86 1.72
N GLY A 173 -11.78 16.72 1.93
CA GLY A 173 -12.45 15.49 2.37
C GLY A 173 -13.20 15.66 3.68
N LEU A 174 -12.67 16.41 4.67
CA LEU A 174 -13.37 16.72 5.91
C LEU A 174 -14.68 17.46 5.65
N VAL A 175 -14.67 18.44 4.73
CA VAL A 175 -15.88 19.18 4.36
C VAL A 175 -16.92 18.24 3.75
N VAL A 176 -16.50 17.33 2.88
CA VAL A 176 -17.40 16.33 2.28
C VAL A 176 -17.97 15.40 3.35
N ILE A 177 -17.13 14.81 4.22
CA ILE A 177 -17.54 13.91 5.30
C ILE A 177 -18.50 14.62 6.27
N ALA A 178 -18.26 15.89 6.60
CA ALA A 178 -19.13 16.66 7.46
C ALA A 178 -20.58 16.79 6.92
N THR A 179 -20.76 16.64 5.61
CA THR A 179 -22.08 16.64 4.97
C THR A 179 -22.73 15.25 4.84
N LEU A 180 -21.98 14.16 5.16
CA LEU A 180 -22.53 12.81 5.16
C LEU A 180 -23.56 12.66 6.30
N ASP A 181 -24.59 11.88 6.04
CA ASP A 181 -25.55 11.51 7.06
C ASP A 181 -25.08 10.23 7.77
N GLU A 182 -25.38 10.10 9.06
CA GLU A 182 -25.16 8.84 9.78
C GLU A 182 -26.22 7.84 9.33
N PRO A 183 -25.84 6.58 8.96
CA PRO A 183 -26.83 5.56 8.56
C PRO A 183 -27.83 5.26 9.70
N GLU A 184 -29.11 5.06 9.34
CA GLU A 184 -30.17 4.74 10.31
C GLU A 184 -29.98 3.34 10.92
N THR A 185 -29.45 2.39 10.13
CA THR A 185 -29.11 1.04 10.58
C THR A 185 -27.84 0.99 11.42
N TYR A 186 -27.15 2.13 11.61
CA TYR A 186 -26.03 2.21 12.52
C TYR A 186 -26.45 1.67 13.89
N ARG A 187 -25.96 0.50 14.21
CA ARG A 187 -26.04 -0.08 15.55
C ARG A 187 -24.68 0.05 16.18
N GLN A 188 -24.62 0.50 17.42
CA GLN A 188 -23.45 0.31 18.26
C GLN A 188 -23.29 -1.22 18.43
N SER A 189 -22.68 -1.83 17.44
CA SER A 189 -22.33 -3.23 17.51
C SER A 189 -21.23 -3.32 18.55
N GLY A 190 -21.52 -3.95 19.68
CA GLY A 190 -20.48 -4.60 20.46
C GLY A 190 -20.00 -5.79 19.62
N ALA A 191 -19.41 -5.52 18.45
CA ALA A 191 -18.73 -6.54 17.68
C ALA A 191 -17.55 -6.99 18.54
N ASP A 192 -17.44 -8.28 18.76
CA ASP A 192 -16.23 -8.89 19.30
C ASP A 192 -15.09 -8.59 18.33
N GLU A 193 -14.44 -7.43 18.51
CA GLU A 193 -13.26 -7.08 17.74
C GLU A 193 -12.14 -8.00 18.17
N MET A 194 -11.57 -8.68 17.20
CA MET A 194 -10.47 -9.61 17.42
C MET A 194 -9.26 -8.87 17.99
N GLY A 195 -8.92 -9.16 19.24
CA GLY A 195 -7.71 -8.65 19.86
C GLY A 195 -6.45 -9.21 19.20
N VAL A 196 -5.31 -8.51 19.40
CA VAL A 196 -3.98 -8.96 18.90
C VAL A 196 -3.69 -10.41 19.32
N ARG A 197 -4.11 -10.80 20.52
CA ARG A 197 -3.92 -12.17 21.03
C ARG A 197 -4.74 -13.19 20.26
N GLU A 198 -6.00 -12.89 19.99
CA GLU A 198 -6.87 -13.76 19.18
C GLU A 198 -6.39 -13.84 17.73
N ALA A 199 -5.91 -12.74 17.17
CA ALA A 199 -5.28 -12.73 15.85
C ALA A 199 -4.05 -13.67 15.81
N LEU A 200 -3.22 -13.65 16.83
CA LEU A 200 -2.07 -14.56 16.94
C LEU A 200 -2.51 -16.02 17.10
N ASP A 201 -3.56 -16.29 17.86
CA ASP A 201 -4.11 -17.65 18.02
C ASP A 201 -4.68 -18.17 16.68
N VAL A 202 -5.43 -17.33 15.94
CA VAL A 202 -5.94 -17.68 14.60
C VAL A 202 -4.79 -17.97 13.62
N VAL A 203 -3.71 -17.19 13.68
CA VAL A 203 -2.52 -17.44 12.84
C VAL A 203 -1.81 -18.71 13.26
N ARG A 204 -1.70 -18.98 14.56
CA ARG A 204 -1.12 -20.21 15.08
C ARG A 204 -1.90 -21.42 14.57
N ASP A 205 -3.23 -21.40 14.68
CA ASP A 205 -4.09 -22.45 14.17
C ASP A 205 -3.98 -22.62 12.64
N ALA A 206 -3.81 -21.52 11.90
CA ALA A 206 -3.59 -21.55 10.47
C ALA A 206 -2.19 -22.09 10.10
N ILE A 207 -1.15 -21.81 10.90
CA ILE A 207 0.20 -22.36 10.74
C ILE A 207 0.22 -23.86 11.08
N ASP A 208 -0.58 -24.32 12.04
CA ASP A 208 -0.70 -25.74 12.35
C ASP A 208 -1.37 -26.52 11.21
N GLN A 209 -2.12 -25.83 10.33
CA GLN A 209 -2.64 -26.42 9.11
C GLN A 209 -1.53 -26.57 8.05
N ARG A 210 -1.10 -27.79 7.81
CA ARG A 210 -0.02 -28.15 6.87
C ARG A 210 -0.19 -27.49 5.48
N ARG A 211 -1.42 -27.26 5.04
CA ARG A 211 -1.76 -26.68 3.72
C ARG A 211 -1.55 -25.16 3.63
N LEU A 212 -1.51 -24.44 4.75
CA LEU A 212 -1.42 -22.99 4.78
C LEU A 212 -0.09 -22.46 5.31
N ARG A 213 0.60 -23.21 6.19
CA ARG A 213 1.82 -22.74 6.87
C ARG A 213 2.92 -22.30 5.91
N ALA A 214 3.21 -23.12 4.90
CA ALA A 214 4.24 -22.77 3.91
C ALA A 214 3.85 -21.54 3.10
N PHE A 215 2.56 -21.38 2.76
CA PHE A 215 2.05 -20.19 2.07
C PHE A 215 2.11 -18.94 2.94
N ILE A 216 1.80 -19.06 4.24
CA ILE A 216 1.87 -17.94 5.19
C ILE A 216 3.32 -17.43 5.28
N VAL A 217 4.28 -18.32 5.54
CA VAL A 217 5.69 -17.94 5.61
C VAL A 217 6.20 -17.36 4.27
N TYR A 218 5.78 -17.97 3.18
CA TYR A 218 6.20 -17.56 1.84
C TYR A 218 5.66 -16.19 1.43
N TYR A 219 4.35 -15.99 1.54
CA TYR A 219 3.69 -14.79 1.05
C TYR A 219 3.62 -13.69 2.12
N PHE A 220 3.05 -14.00 3.29
CA PHE A 220 2.77 -12.98 4.30
C PHE A 220 4.01 -12.53 5.09
N VAL A 221 5.07 -13.36 5.13
CA VAL A 221 6.33 -12.98 5.78
C VAL A 221 7.35 -12.56 4.74
N LEU A 222 7.79 -13.48 3.87
CA LEU A 222 8.95 -13.24 3.00
C LEU A 222 8.64 -12.27 1.84
N PHE A 223 7.63 -12.58 1.01
CA PHE A 223 7.31 -11.75 -0.16
C PHE A 223 6.82 -10.37 0.26
N SER A 224 5.93 -10.32 1.26
CA SER A 224 5.39 -9.07 1.81
C SER A 224 6.50 -8.17 2.37
N ALA A 225 7.46 -8.74 3.13
CA ALA A 225 8.57 -8.00 3.67
C ALA A 225 9.45 -7.40 2.56
N VAL A 226 9.84 -8.20 1.56
CA VAL A 226 10.70 -7.71 0.48
C VAL A 226 10.01 -6.64 -0.38
N THR A 227 8.73 -6.83 -0.71
CA THR A 227 7.98 -5.81 -1.46
C THR A 227 7.73 -4.54 -0.67
N TYR A 228 7.63 -4.63 0.66
CA TYR A 228 7.58 -3.44 1.51
C TYR A 228 8.94 -2.67 1.51
N LEU A 229 10.07 -3.38 1.46
CA LEU A 229 11.38 -2.73 1.28
C LEU A 229 11.49 -2.07 -0.09
N VAL A 230 10.93 -2.65 -1.15
CA VAL A 230 10.83 -1.97 -2.45
C VAL A 230 10.07 -0.65 -2.30
N PHE A 231 8.97 -0.62 -1.56
CA PHE A 231 8.22 0.61 -1.27
C PHE A 231 9.10 1.69 -0.61
N ILE A 232 9.87 1.34 0.42
CA ILE A 232 10.71 2.30 1.16
C ILE A 232 11.89 2.79 0.30
N PHE A 233 12.59 1.87 -0.36
CA PHE A 233 13.85 2.18 -1.04
C PHE A 233 13.71 2.54 -2.52
N LEU A 234 12.49 2.51 -3.10
CA LEU A 234 12.25 2.84 -4.51
C LEU A 234 12.85 4.19 -4.86
N GLN A 235 12.50 5.24 -4.12
CA GLN A 235 12.91 6.61 -4.42
C GLN A 235 14.42 6.81 -4.27
N PRO A 236 15.07 6.45 -3.14
CA PRO A 236 16.51 6.63 -2.99
C PRO A 236 17.33 5.81 -3.98
N VAL A 237 16.89 4.58 -4.31
CA VAL A 237 17.61 3.75 -5.31
C VAL A 237 17.41 4.30 -6.71
N PHE A 238 16.18 4.74 -7.05
CA PHE A 238 15.90 5.37 -8.35
C PHE A 238 16.78 6.60 -8.56
N GLU A 239 16.83 7.49 -7.57
CA GLU A 239 17.63 8.73 -7.60
C GLU A 239 19.12 8.42 -7.72
N SER A 240 19.68 7.54 -6.85
CA SER A 240 21.11 7.21 -6.86
C SER A 240 21.55 6.63 -8.19
N VAL A 241 20.76 5.67 -8.75
CA VAL A 241 21.10 5.04 -10.05
C VAL A 241 20.97 6.04 -11.20
N LEU A 242 19.99 6.95 -11.16
CA LEU A 242 19.83 7.97 -12.18
C LEU A 242 21.02 8.95 -12.23
N ILE A 243 21.46 9.42 -11.06
CA ILE A 243 22.61 10.33 -10.92
C ILE A 243 23.90 9.65 -11.36
N ASP A 244 24.10 8.38 -10.99
CA ASP A 244 25.29 7.60 -11.38
C ASP A 244 25.38 7.35 -12.90
N LEU A 245 24.23 7.27 -13.59
CA LEU A 245 24.17 7.02 -15.02
C LEU A 245 24.43 8.28 -15.84
N ASP A 246 23.83 9.37 -15.48
CA ASP A 246 23.95 10.64 -16.19
C ASP A 246 23.70 11.82 -15.24
N PRO A 247 24.77 12.33 -14.59
CA PRO A 247 24.66 13.48 -13.68
C PRO A 247 24.17 14.75 -14.40
N ASP A 248 24.41 14.86 -15.70
CA ASP A 248 24.07 16.00 -16.54
C ASP A 248 22.77 15.78 -17.34
N LEU A 249 21.97 14.76 -16.99
CA LEU A 249 20.72 14.45 -17.66
C LEU A 249 19.85 15.69 -17.83
N GLN A 250 19.54 16.03 -19.08
CA GLN A 250 18.63 17.10 -19.46
C GLN A 250 17.55 16.52 -20.38
N LEU A 251 16.38 16.27 -19.84
CA LEU A 251 15.24 15.80 -20.62
C LEU A 251 14.20 16.92 -20.72
N SER A 252 13.83 17.32 -21.92
CA SER A 252 12.76 18.30 -22.15
C SER A 252 11.47 17.56 -22.52
N ILE A 253 10.48 17.60 -21.62
CA ILE A 253 9.19 16.94 -21.84
C ILE A 253 8.18 18.01 -22.31
N PRO A 254 7.73 18.01 -23.58
CA PRO A 254 6.69 18.90 -24.03
C PRO A 254 5.32 18.46 -23.46
N LEU A 255 4.69 19.33 -22.68
CA LEU A 255 3.36 19.05 -22.08
C LEU A 255 2.18 19.39 -23.00
N VAL A 256 2.40 20.25 -23.99
CA VAL A 256 1.37 20.67 -24.95
C VAL A 256 1.98 20.83 -26.34
N SER A 257 1.32 20.28 -27.36
CA SER A 257 1.72 20.39 -28.78
C SER A 257 1.28 21.74 -29.39
N SER A 258 1.69 22.87 -28.83
CA SER A 258 1.42 24.21 -29.39
C SER A 258 2.70 25.02 -29.49
N ALA A 259 2.72 26.01 -30.37
CA ALA A 259 3.91 26.82 -30.70
C ALA A 259 4.54 27.60 -29.51
N ASP A 260 3.77 27.74 -28.41
CA ASP A 260 4.21 28.29 -27.12
C ASP A 260 4.22 27.21 -26.04
N GLY A 261 4.56 25.97 -26.36
CA GLY A 261 4.46 24.79 -25.52
C GLY A 261 5.22 24.94 -24.20
N PHE A 262 4.49 24.72 -23.11
CA PHE A 262 5.10 24.58 -21.79
C PHE A 262 5.96 23.32 -21.77
N THR A 263 7.26 23.48 -21.66
CA THR A 263 8.24 22.39 -21.55
C THR A 263 8.70 22.28 -20.10
N ILE A 264 8.61 21.09 -19.52
CA ILE A 264 9.30 20.79 -18.26
C ILE A 264 10.71 20.30 -18.64
N ALA A 265 11.72 21.08 -18.26
CA ALA A 265 13.10 20.61 -18.29
C ALA A 265 13.29 19.70 -17.08
N VAL A 266 13.45 18.41 -17.33
CA VAL A 266 13.78 17.41 -16.29
C VAL A 266 15.28 17.22 -16.35
N THR A 267 15.94 17.59 -15.27
CA THR A 267 17.38 17.34 -15.07
C THR A 267 17.54 16.23 -14.01
N ALA A 268 18.73 15.70 -13.85
CA ALA A 268 19.04 14.82 -12.71
C ALA A 268 18.76 15.56 -11.36
N ALA A 269 18.79 16.90 -11.37
CA ALA A 269 18.39 17.72 -10.23
C ALA A 269 16.87 17.82 -10.00
N ASN A 270 16.02 17.29 -10.89
CA ASN A 270 14.55 17.30 -10.78
C ASN A 270 14.00 15.87 -10.88
N VAL A 271 14.63 14.94 -10.18
CA VAL A 271 14.26 13.51 -10.14
C VAL A 271 12.80 13.30 -9.70
N GLU A 272 12.26 14.23 -8.91
CA GLU A 272 10.90 14.19 -8.37
C GLU A 272 9.84 14.16 -9.48
N VAL A 273 10.05 14.87 -10.57
CA VAL A 273 9.14 14.90 -11.73
C VAL A 273 9.13 13.52 -12.42
N LEU A 274 10.32 12.91 -12.57
CA LEU A 274 10.43 11.55 -13.12
C LEU A 274 9.78 10.53 -12.20
N LEU A 275 9.97 10.64 -10.88
CA LEU A 275 9.32 9.79 -9.90
C LEU A 275 7.80 9.92 -9.96
N GLY A 276 7.26 11.15 -10.09
CA GLY A 276 5.82 11.36 -10.28
C GLY A 276 5.27 10.59 -11.49
N GLY A 277 5.94 10.67 -12.64
CA GLY A 277 5.61 9.91 -13.84
C GLY A 277 5.77 8.40 -13.67
N TYR A 278 6.82 7.97 -12.97
CA TYR A 278 7.12 6.58 -12.70
C TYR A 278 6.05 5.92 -11.80
N TYR A 279 5.64 6.60 -10.72
CA TYR A 279 4.55 6.14 -9.86
C TYR A 279 3.20 6.11 -10.58
N ALA A 280 2.92 7.11 -11.42
CA ALA A 280 1.72 7.13 -12.25
C ALA A 280 1.68 5.93 -13.22
N ALA A 281 2.82 5.61 -13.86
CA ALA A 281 2.95 4.47 -14.75
C ALA A 281 2.78 3.13 -14.01
N ILE A 282 3.41 2.98 -12.83
CA ILE A 282 3.23 1.80 -11.97
C ILE A 282 1.75 1.62 -11.60
N SER A 283 1.10 2.70 -11.15
CA SER A 283 -0.32 2.67 -10.74
C SER A 283 -1.22 2.26 -11.89
N LEU A 284 -0.98 2.79 -13.09
CA LEU A 284 -1.72 2.43 -14.30
C LEU A 284 -1.54 0.94 -14.66
N VAL A 285 -0.30 0.46 -14.68
CA VAL A 285 0.00 -0.95 -14.99
C VAL A 285 -0.60 -1.87 -13.92
N SER A 286 -0.44 -1.53 -12.64
CA SER A 286 -1.03 -2.28 -11.53
C SER A 286 -2.55 -2.37 -11.64
N ALA A 287 -3.22 -1.26 -12.00
CA ALA A 287 -4.67 -1.23 -12.23
C ALA A 287 -5.09 -2.13 -13.40
N VAL A 288 -4.39 -2.08 -14.53
CA VAL A 288 -4.68 -2.92 -15.71
C VAL A 288 -4.46 -4.40 -15.41
N VAL A 289 -3.37 -4.75 -14.72
CA VAL A 289 -3.08 -6.14 -14.33
C VAL A 289 -4.12 -6.64 -13.34
N SER A 290 -4.48 -5.84 -12.33
CA SER A 290 -5.52 -6.17 -11.35
C SER A 290 -6.89 -6.34 -11.98
N TYR A 291 -7.25 -5.49 -12.95
CA TYR A 291 -8.50 -5.64 -13.72
C TYR A 291 -8.54 -6.95 -14.50
N ARG A 292 -7.39 -7.40 -15.02
CA ARG A 292 -7.27 -8.64 -15.79
C ARG A 292 -6.88 -9.86 -14.97
N ILE A 293 -6.81 -9.74 -13.65
CA ILE A 293 -6.25 -10.78 -12.77
C ILE A 293 -6.97 -12.13 -12.89
N GLY A 294 -8.29 -12.12 -13.10
CA GLY A 294 -9.06 -13.34 -13.33
C GLY A 294 -8.62 -14.08 -14.60
N ALA A 295 -8.48 -13.36 -15.72
CA ALA A 295 -8.02 -13.94 -16.98
C ALA A 295 -6.54 -14.40 -16.91
N ILE A 296 -5.71 -13.67 -16.17
CA ILE A 296 -4.31 -14.03 -15.90
C ILE A 296 -4.28 -15.33 -15.08
N ARG A 297 -5.05 -15.40 -13.99
CA ARG A 297 -5.17 -16.60 -13.17
C ARG A 297 -5.60 -17.83 -13.99
N ASP A 298 -6.60 -17.66 -14.87
CA ASP A 298 -7.14 -18.78 -15.66
C ASP A 298 -6.13 -19.29 -16.70
N ARG A 299 -5.25 -18.42 -17.22
CA ARG A 299 -4.21 -18.77 -18.20
C ARG A 299 -2.91 -19.24 -17.57
N VAL A 300 -2.42 -18.53 -16.55
CA VAL A 300 -1.12 -18.78 -15.91
C VAL A 300 -1.27 -19.81 -14.78
N GLY A 301 -2.36 -19.74 -14.03
CA GLY A 301 -2.60 -20.55 -12.84
C GLY A 301 -1.92 -19.98 -11.58
N LEU A 302 -2.55 -20.20 -10.41
CA LEU A 302 -2.03 -19.72 -9.12
C LEU A 302 -0.63 -20.26 -8.82
N TYR A 303 -0.41 -21.55 -9.08
CA TYR A 303 0.89 -22.21 -8.84
C TYR A 303 2.01 -21.48 -9.59
N ARG A 304 1.88 -21.29 -10.91
CA ARG A 304 2.92 -20.62 -11.72
C ARG A 304 3.11 -19.16 -11.29
N TRP A 305 2.05 -18.44 -10.94
CA TRP A 305 2.15 -17.07 -10.45
C TRP A 305 3.01 -16.99 -9.20
N PHE A 306 2.67 -17.76 -8.17
CA PHE A 306 3.41 -17.76 -6.90
C PHE A 306 4.79 -18.43 -7.01
N VAL A 307 5.07 -19.16 -8.09
CA VAL A 307 6.42 -19.66 -8.38
C VAL A 307 7.29 -18.59 -9.03
N TRP A 308 6.79 -18.00 -10.11
CA TRP A 308 7.64 -17.18 -10.95
C TRP A 308 7.71 -15.71 -10.52
N VAL A 309 6.62 -15.12 -10.03
CA VAL A 309 6.62 -13.70 -9.67
C VAL A 309 7.64 -13.38 -8.58
N PRO A 310 7.70 -14.09 -7.42
CA PRO A 310 8.72 -13.81 -6.41
C PRO A 310 10.14 -14.08 -6.88
N LEU A 311 10.37 -15.11 -7.73
CA LEU A 311 11.68 -15.38 -8.29
C LEU A 311 12.12 -14.30 -9.29
N ILE A 312 11.21 -13.80 -10.11
CA ILE A 312 11.50 -12.70 -11.06
C ILE A 312 11.80 -11.43 -10.28
N VAL A 313 10.95 -11.06 -9.30
CA VAL A 313 11.17 -9.88 -8.47
C VAL A 313 12.51 -10.00 -7.73
N GLY A 314 12.73 -11.10 -7.01
CA GLY A 314 13.97 -11.32 -6.26
C GLY A 314 15.20 -11.34 -7.15
N GLY A 315 15.10 -11.98 -8.32
CA GLY A 315 16.19 -12.05 -9.32
C GLY A 315 16.54 -10.68 -9.91
N LEU A 316 15.53 -9.86 -10.24
CA LEU A 316 15.73 -8.49 -10.72
C LEU A 316 16.36 -7.60 -9.63
N LEU A 317 15.85 -7.68 -8.38
CA LEU A 317 16.41 -6.94 -7.25
C LEU A 317 17.87 -7.37 -6.97
N LEU A 318 18.18 -8.66 -7.05
CA LEU A 318 19.55 -9.15 -6.87
C LEU A 318 20.46 -8.71 -8.02
N ALA A 319 19.95 -8.68 -9.25
CA ALA A 319 20.75 -8.32 -10.43
C ALA A 319 21.17 -6.84 -10.45
N MET A 320 20.43 -5.94 -9.77
CA MET A 320 20.73 -4.51 -9.83
C MET A 320 22.05 -4.12 -9.13
N VAL A 321 22.60 -4.95 -8.23
CA VAL A 321 23.94 -4.72 -7.67
C VAL A 321 25.04 -4.93 -8.70
N ILE A 322 24.80 -5.79 -9.71
CA ILE A 322 25.77 -6.08 -10.79
C ILE A 322 25.55 -5.14 -11.96
N VAL A 323 24.29 -4.84 -12.28
CA VAL A 323 23.90 -3.98 -13.40
C VAL A 323 22.90 -2.92 -12.87
N PRO A 324 23.39 -1.80 -12.30
CA PRO A 324 22.56 -0.80 -11.65
C PRO A 324 21.35 -0.31 -12.47
N PRO A 325 21.42 -0.11 -13.80
CA PRO A 325 20.26 0.31 -14.60
C PRO A 325 19.06 -0.64 -14.56
N ILE A 326 19.27 -1.92 -14.21
CA ILE A 326 18.17 -2.89 -14.01
C ILE A 326 17.26 -2.43 -12.85
N ALA A 327 17.74 -1.57 -11.94
CA ALA A 327 16.94 -1.04 -10.83
C ALA A 327 15.62 -0.44 -11.30
N PHE A 328 15.60 0.31 -12.39
CA PHE A 328 14.35 0.89 -12.92
C PHE A 328 13.31 -0.19 -13.25
N LEU A 329 13.73 -1.29 -13.85
CA LEU A 329 12.83 -2.42 -14.14
C LEU A 329 12.49 -3.19 -12.87
N ALA A 330 13.45 -3.43 -11.98
CA ALA A 330 13.29 -4.18 -10.74
C ALA A 330 12.28 -3.51 -9.79
N LEU A 331 12.42 -2.20 -9.59
CA LEU A 331 11.54 -1.38 -8.77
C LEU A 331 10.14 -1.30 -9.38
N PHE A 332 10.05 -1.12 -10.71
CA PHE A 332 8.78 -1.08 -11.42
C PHE A 332 7.99 -2.38 -11.26
N VAL A 333 8.63 -3.51 -11.59
CA VAL A 333 8.01 -4.84 -11.49
C VAL A 333 7.71 -5.16 -10.03
N GLY A 334 8.68 -4.93 -9.13
CA GLY A 334 8.55 -5.20 -7.70
C GLY A 334 7.33 -4.52 -7.06
N TRP A 335 7.04 -3.29 -7.49
CA TRP A 335 5.87 -2.55 -6.99
C TRP A 335 4.57 -2.88 -7.74
N ALA A 336 4.61 -2.98 -9.07
CA ALA A 336 3.43 -3.21 -9.89
C ALA A 336 2.74 -4.57 -9.63
N VAL A 337 3.48 -5.57 -9.17
CA VAL A 337 2.92 -6.91 -8.88
C VAL A 337 2.31 -7.04 -7.48
N VAL A 338 2.47 -6.05 -6.58
CA VAL A 338 2.00 -6.13 -5.18
C VAL A 338 0.49 -6.33 -5.11
N GLU A 339 -0.28 -5.42 -5.71
CA GLU A 339 -1.74 -5.47 -5.68
C GLU A 339 -2.33 -6.72 -6.37
N PRO A 340 -1.92 -7.08 -7.60
CA PRO A 340 -2.38 -8.31 -8.23
C PRO A 340 -2.08 -9.56 -7.39
N THR A 341 -0.88 -9.62 -6.79
CA THR A 341 -0.48 -10.78 -5.97
C THR A 341 -1.29 -10.82 -4.67
N ARG A 342 -1.60 -9.67 -4.06
CA ARG A 342 -2.46 -9.57 -2.88
C ARG A 342 -3.87 -10.13 -3.15
N VAL A 343 -4.47 -9.78 -4.29
CA VAL A 343 -5.78 -10.31 -4.69
C VAL A 343 -5.76 -11.83 -4.82
N LEU A 344 -4.73 -12.38 -5.50
CA LEU A 344 -4.58 -13.83 -5.67
C LEU A 344 -4.28 -14.55 -4.35
N ALA A 345 -3.50 -13.93 -3.46
CA ALA A 345 -3.22 -14.49 -2.13
C ALA A 345 -4.47 -14.54 -1.27
N GLY A 346 -5.27 -13.48 -1.26
CA GLY A 346 -6.55 -13.46 -0.58
C GLY A 346 -7.49 -14.55 -1.09
N GLN A 347 -7.55 -14.75 -2.41
CA GLN A 347 -8.33 -15.85 -2.99
C GLN A 347 -7.79 -17.22 -2.56
N TYR A 348 -6.46 -17.42 -2.62
CA TYR A 348 -5.84 -18.69 -2.23
C TYR A 348 -6.19 -19.10 -0.78
N VAL A 349 -6.18 -18.12 0.13
CA VAL A 349 -6.57 -18.32 1.53
C VAL A 349 -8.07 -18.59 1.66
N ASN A 350 -8.91 -17.77 1.01
CA ASN A 350 -10.36 -17.92 1.05
C ASN A 350 -10.85 -19.28 0.55
N ASP A 351 -10.16 -19.87 -0.43
CA ASP A 351 -10.50 -21.20 -0.98
C ASP A 351 -10.14 -22.35 -0.01
N ARG A 352 -9.35 -22.07 1.05
CA ARG A 352 -8.83 -23.08 2.00
C ARG A 352 -9.32 -22.94 3.43
N VAL A 353 -9.89 -21.78 3.76
CA VAL A 353 -10.46 -21.50 5.08
C VAL A 353 -11.96 -21.67 5.03
N GLU A 354 -12.54 -22.29 6.06
CA GLU A 354 -13.99 -22.46 6.19
C GLU A 354 -14.71 -21.10 6.19
N THR A 355 -15.98 -21.10 5.77
CA THR A 355 -16.75 -19.86 5.50
C THR A 355 -16.89 -18.97 6.74
N LEU A 356 -17.00 -19.59 7.92
CA LEU A 356 -16.98 -18.91 9.22
C LEU A 356 -15.51 -18.59 9.58
N GLY A 357 -15.12 -17.30 9.55
CA GLY A 357 -13.79 -16.82 9.96
C GLY A 357 -12.85 -16.37 8.85
N ARG A 358 -13.25 -16.38 7.57
CA ARG A 358 -12.40 -15.93 6.44
C ARG A 358 -11.87 -14.51 6.61
N ALA A 359 -12.75 -13.58 6.98
CA ALA A 359 -12.36 -12.19 7.22
C ALA A 359 -11.37 -12.08 8.39
N THR A 360 -11.63 -12.81 9.47
CA THR A 360 -10.78 -12.92 10.66
C THR A 360 -9.40 -13.44 10.32
N VAL A 361 -9.31 -14.53 9.54
CA VAL A 361 -8.02 -15.10 9.12
C VAL A 361 -7.23 -14.12 8.24
N LEU A 362 -7.87 -13.47 7.29
CA LEU A 362 -7.19 -12.48 6.42
C LEU A 362 -6.71 -11.26 7.21
N SER A 363 -7.51 -10.74 8.14
CA SER A 363 -7.11 -9.64 9.03
C SER A 363 -5.93 -10.06 9.91
N ALA A 364 -6.00 -11.24 10.54
CA ALA A 364 -4.92 -11.79 11.35
C ALA A 364 -3.61 -11.95 10.54
N MET A 365 -3.69 -12.44 9.29
CA MET A 365 -2.53 -12.56 8.40
C MET A 365 -1.96 -11.18 8.00
N ALA A 366 -2.81 -10.17 7.80
CA ALA A 366 -2.36 -8.79 7.54
C ALA A 366 -1.61 -8.22 8.77
N MET A 367 -2.11 -8.45 9.99
CA MET A 367 -1.42 -8.06 11.23
C MET A 367 -0.06 -8.76 11.37
N VAL A 368 0.02 -10.06 11.07
CA VAL A 368 1.29 -10.79 11.06
C VAL A 368 2.27 -10.22 10.05
N SER A 369 1.81 -9.92 8.82
CA SER A 369 2.66 -9.26 7.83
C SER A 369 3.20 -7.93 8.35
N ALA A 370 2.36 -7.09 8.95
CA ALA A 370 2.77 -5.79 9.49
C ALA A 370 3.80 -5.91 10.62
N LEU A 371 3.70 -6.94 11.45
CA LEU A 371 4.67 -7.18 12.53
C LEU A 371 5.97 -7.83 12.02
N THR A 372 5.86 -8.81 11.12
CA THR A 372 7.02 -9.57 10.62
C THR A 372 7.88 -8.75 9.67
N VAL A 373 7.36 -7.70 9.04
CA VAL A 373 8.15 -6.78 8.21
C VAL A 373 9.13 -5.94 9.04
N ILE A 374 8.85 -5.66 10.32
CA ILE A 374 9.65 -4.77 11.17
C ILE A 374 11.13 -5.19 11.26
N PRO A 375 11.49 -6.44 11.58
CA PRO A 375 12.92 -6.83 11.62
C PRO A 375 13.61 -6.68 10.25
N PHE A 376 12.91 -6.91 9.14
CA PHE A 376 13.48 -6.70 7.79
C PHE A 376 13.70 -5.21 7.52
N GLN A 377 12.77 -4.35 7.92
CA GLN A 377 12.91 -2.90 7.84
C GLN A 377 14.16 -2.44 8.62
N LEU A 378 14.25 -2.78 9.91
CA LEU A 378 15.35 -2.36 10.75
C LEU A 378 16.70 -2.85 10.22
N GLY A 379 16.79 -4.12 9.83
CA GLY A 379 18.02 -4.68 9.23
C GLY A 379 18.40 -3.99 7.92
N SER A 380 17.43 -3.70 7.05
CA SER A 380 17.69 -3.01 5.77
C SER A 380 18.10 -1.54 5.96
N GLY A 381 17.54 -0.84 6.94
CA GLY A 381 17.93 0.54 7.27
C GLY A 381 19.38 0.63 7.72
N VAL A 382 19.79 -0.24 8.67
CA VAL A 382 21.19 -0.31 9.13
C VAL A 382 22.13 -0.66 7.98
N LEU A 383 21.76 -1.62 7.13
CA LEU A 383 22.56 -1.98 5.95
C LEU A 383 22.64 -0.83 4.92
N SER A 384 21.56 -0.09 4.75
CA SER A 384 21.53 1.08 3.86
C SER A 384 22.42 2.21 4.33
N ASP A 385 22.44 2.49 5.64
CA ASP A 385 23.34 3.50 6.22
C ASP A 385 24.82 3.04 6.20
N ALA A 386 25.08 1.73 6.36
CA ALA A 386 26.43 1.18 6.36
C ALA A 386 27.04 1.05 4.97
N VAL A 387 26.25 0.76 3.94
CA VAL A 387 26.73 0.46 2.58
C VAL A 387 25.99 1.30 1.55
N SER A 388 24.73 0.95 1.22
CA SER A 388 23.84 1.73 0.35
C SER A 388 22.43 1.12 0.31
N PRO A 389 21.39 1.91 -0.04
CA PRO A 389 20.02 1.39 -0.21
C PRO A 389 19.91 0.38 -1.36
N LEU A 390 20.69 0.53 -2.42
CA LEU A 390 20.76 -0.42 -3.53
C LEU A 390 21.24 -1.80 -3.05
N VAL A 391 22.32 -1.85 -2.25
CA VAL A 391 22.85 -3.09 -1.70
C VAL A 391 21.85 -3.74 -0.72
N ALA A 392 21.21 -2.94 0.14
CA ALA A 392 20.21 -3.45 1.07
C ALA A 392 19.02 -4.09 0.35
N LEU A 393 18.53 -3.44 -0.69
CA LEU A 393 17.41 -3.96 -1.48
C LEU A 393 17.82 -5.17 -2.34
N SER A 394 19.07 -5.20 -2.87
CA SER A 394 19.62 -6.37 -3.56
C SER A 394 19.76 -7.58 -2.63
N ALA A 395 20.21 -7.35 -1.39
CA ALA A 395 20.28 -8.41 -0.38
C ALA A 395 18.88 -8.97 -0.05
N ALA A 396 17.86 -8.10 0.05
CA ALA A 396 16.47 -8.51 0.19
C ALA A 396 15.98 -9.34 -1.01
N GLY A 397 16.38 -8.96 -2.23
CA GLY A 397 16.13 -9.75 -3.44
C GLY A 397 16.76 -11.15 -3.38
N GLY A 398 18.02 -11.23 -2.95
CA GLY A 398 18.72 -12.51 -2.71
C GLY A 398 18.01 -13.37 -1.66
N LEU A 399 17.57 -12.76 -0.55
CA LEU A 399 16.80 -13.44 0.48
C LEU A 399 15.46 -13.97 -0.06
N LEU A 400 14.76 -13.20 -0.93
CA LEU A 400 13.53 -13.64 -1.57
C LEU A 400 13.78 -14.86 -2.47
N VAL A 401 14.84 -14.87 -3.28
CA VAL A 401 15.18 -16.01 -4.14
C VAL A 401 15.52 -17.25 -3.30
N VAL A 402 16.47 -17.12 -2.36
CA VAL A 402 16.94 -18.24 -1.53
C VAL A 402 15.80 -18.75 -0.64
N GLY A 403 15.07 -17.86 0.01
CA GLY A 403 13.92 -18.21 0.85
C GLY A 403 12.79 -18.87 0.05
N SER A 404 12.52 -18.39 -1.18
CA SER A 404 11.52 -19.03 -2.06
C SER A 404 11.91 -20.46 -2.42
N ILE A 405 13.19 -20.72 -2.71
CA ILE A 405 13.69 -22.06 -2.99
C ILE A 405 13.64 -22.93 -1.73
N ALA A 406 14.15 -22.42 -0.60
CA ALA A 406 14.17 -23.14 0.66
C ALA A 406 12.78 -23.56 1.15
N ILE A 407 11.80 -22.64 1.09
CA ILE A 407 10.42 -22.94 1.49
C ILE A 407 9.82 -24.03 0.58
N ARG A 408 10.08 -23.99 -0.70
CA ARG A 408 9.59 -25.02 -1.64
C ARG A 408 10.21 -26.40 -1.41
N LEU A 409 11.49 -26.44 -1.02
CA LEU A 409 12.17 -27.70 -0.68
C LEU A 409 11.66 -28.25 0.64
N TRP A 410 11.26 -27.38 1.57
CA TRP A 410 10.66 -27.77 2.83
C TRP A 410 9.20 -28.25 2.65
N GLU A 411 8.38 -27.41 2.01
CA GLU A 411 6.97 -27.69 1.74
C GLU A 411 6.46 -26.80 0.60
N PRO A 412 5.81 -27.31 -0.46
CA PRO A 412 5.29 -26.48 -1.54
C PRO A 412 4.28 -25.46 -1.01
N PRO A 413 4.52 -24.15 -1.16
CA PRO A 413 3.61 -23.12 -0.63
C PRO A 413 2.27 -23.07 -1.37
N VAL A 414 2.23 -23.55 -2.61
CA VAL A 414 1.02 -23.66 -3.43
C VAL A 414 0.98 -25.03 -4.08
N GLU A 415 -0.10 -25.76 -3.89
CA GLU A 415 -0.29 -27.08 -4.51
C GLU A 415 -0.63 -26.91 -6.00
N GLU A 416 -0.01 -27.71 -6.84
CA GLU A 416 -0.39 -27.85 -8.24
C GLU A 416 -1.74 -28.60 -8.28
N LEU A 417 -2.77 -27.97 -8.86
CA LEU A 417 -4.06 -28.64 -9.05
C LEU A 417 -3.84 -29.82 -10.01
N THR A 418 -3.65 -30.99 -9.45
CA THR A 418 -3.59 -32.23 -10.23
C THR A 418 -4.94 -32.40 -10.94
N THR A 419 -4.91 -32.73 -12.21
CA THR A 419 -6.07 -32.87 -13.12
C THR A 419 -7.18 -33.82 -12.64
N ALA A 420 -6.90 -34.62 -11.62
CA ALA A 420 -7.84 -35.56 -10.99
C ALA A 420 -9.02 -34.89 -10.21
N THR A 421 -8.81 -33.64 -9.73
CA THR A 421 -9.85 -32.93 -8.96
C THR A 421 -10.84 -32.14 -9.84
N ARG A 422 -10.61 -32.07 -11.14
CA ARG A 422 -11.51 -31.42 -12.10
C ARG A 422 -12.75 -32.29 -12.45
N SER A 423 -12.62 -33.63 -12.32
CA SER A 423 -13.71 -34.55 -12.68
C SER A 423 -14.74 -34.78 -11.57
N SER A 424 -14.48 -34.34 -10.33
CA SER A 424 -15.41 -34.50 -9.20
C SER A 424 -16.30 -33.29 -8.92
N ARG A 425 -16.17 -32.21 -9.71
CA ARG A 425 -16.96 -30.96 -9.59
C ARG A 425 -17.82 -30.66 -10.84
N GLN A 426 -17.97 -31.61 -11.77
CA GLN A 426 -19.01 -31.69 -12.78
C GLN A 426 -20.06 -32.72 -12.34
#